data_27bbb5e5fbe0cf980255fcb3091d1e31
#
_entry.id   27bbb5e5fbe0cf980255fcb3091d1e31
#
_cell.length_a   1.000
_cell.length_b   1.000
_cell.length_c   1.000
_cell.angle_alpha   90.00
_cell.angle_beta   90.00
_cell.angle_gamma   90.00
#
_symmetry.space_group_name_H-M   'P 1'
#
loop_
_entity.id
_entity.type
_entity.pdbx_description
1 polymer ?
#
loop_
_entity_poly.entity_id
_entity_poly.type
_entity_poly.pdbx_seq_one_letter_code
_entity_poly.pdbx_strand_id
1 'polypeptide(L)'
;MPKLETIANTGPEWLLHLLNRCTEKERLPVVMTLWRSWYVRNEVYHNKPAPPVEVSCRFLTSYINTLLHIQQHPGDDMIKGKKVVAYGDYRGNSKQHILMHVCTRPPERWLKPSPGWVKLNVDGSWKEEDGTCGAGVIVRDQGGTVIYSSCRFISRCASALEAEMATLLEGISLALERSQEKLIVETDCSTAANMISEMVTNRSRGAAMVGDIRQLLAIREHKISLIRREQNKASHALAQMGRSRPRTAVWLGSVPEEIDVLCRQECSDSI
;
A
#
# COMPACT_ATOMS: atom_id res chain seq x y z
N MET A 1 9.63 -12.65 -26.88
CA MET A 1 10.92 -12.31 -26.26
C MET A 1 12.07 -12.57 -27.23
N PRO A 2 13.02 -11.66 -27.39
CA PRO A 2 14.21 -11.90 -28.23
C PRO A 2 15.04 -13.05 -27.64
N LYS A 3 15.60 -13.88 -28.51
CA LYS A 3 16.45 -14.99 -28.08
C LYS A 3 17.73 -14.44 -27.44
N LEU A 4 17.95 -14.78 -26.15
CA LEU A 4 19.07 -14.32 -25.32
C LEU A 4 20.46 -14.63 -25.96
N GLU A 5 20.56 -15.71 -26.72
CA GLU A 5 21.81 -16.13 -27.41
C GLU A 5 22.39 -15.09 -28.37
N THR A 6 21.55 -14.20 -28.92
CA THR A 6 21.98 -13.15 -29.86
C THR A 6 22.48 -11.88 -29.19
N ILE A 7 22.42 -11.80 -27.85
CA ILE A 7 22.78 -10.62 -27.05
C ILE A 7 24.05 -10.87 -26.22
N ALA A 8 24.43 -12.14 -26.01
CA ALA A 8 25.46 -12.55 -25.07
C ALA A 8 26.88 -11.97 -25.34
N ASN A 9 27.14 -11.38 -26.50
CA ASN A 9 28.47 -10.89 -26.88
C ASN A 9 28.50 -9.44 -27.35
N THR A 10 27.54 -8.61 -26.97
CA THR A 10 27.45 -7.22 -27.44
C THR A 10 28.18 -6.19 -26.55
N GLY A 11 29.01 -6.65 -25.59
CA GLY A 11 29.77 -5.76 -24.69
C GLY A 11 28.89 -4.96 -23.71
N PRO A 12 29.38 -3.81 -23.20
CA PRO A 12 28.66 -3.02 -22.17
C PRO A 12 27.31 -2.46 -22.64
N GLU A 13 27.08 -2.40 -23.95
CA GLU A 13 25.84 -1.87 -24.54
C GLU A 13 24.71 -2.90 -24.68
N TRP A 14 24.92 -4.13 -24.19
CA TRP A 14 23.96 -5.23 -24.29
C TRP A 14 22.53 -4.87 -23.88
N LEU A 15 22.37 -4.02 -22.86
CA LEU A 15 21.07 -3.61 -22.38
C LEU A 15 20.33 -2.74 -23.41
N LEU A 16 21.04 -1.82 -24.06
CA LEU A 16 20.46 -0.97 -25.12
C LEU A 16 20.04 -1.83 -26.32
N HIS A 17 20.86 -2.79 -26.69
CA HIS A 17 20.53 -3.76 -27.77
C HIS A 17 19.32 -4.61 -27.40
N LEU A 18 19.20 -5.05 -26.14
CA LEU A 18 18.03 -5.77 -25.64
C LEU A 18 16.77 -4.91 -25.72
N LEU A 19 16.82 -3.69 -25.17
CA LEU A 19 15.67 -2.78 -25.12
C LEU A 19 15.21 -2.33 -26.51
N ASN A 20 16.12 -2.17 -27.46
CA ASN A 20 15.80 -1.84 -28.85
C ASN A 20 15.07 -2.98 -29.60
N ARG A 21 15.24 -4.22 -29.15
CA ARG A 21 14.54 -5.40 -29.69
C ARG A 21 13.21 -5.68 -29.00
N CYS A 22 12.98 -5.10 -27.84
CA CYS A 22 11.73 -5.22 -27.10
C CYS A 22 10.66 -4.29 -27.66
N THR A 23 9.44 -4.78 -27.71
CA THR A 23 8.27 -3.92 -27.92
C THR A 23 8.11 -2.96 -26.73
N GLU A 24 7.37 -1.88 -26.90
CA GLU A 24 7.10 -0.91 -25.84
C GLU A 24 6.53 -1.57 -24.57
N LYS A 25 5.65 -2.56 -24.74
CA LYS A 25 5.05 -3.34 -23.64
C LYS A 25 6.05 -4.25 -22.92
N GLU A 26 7.11 -4.70 -23.60
CA GLU A 26 8.12 -5.58 -23.02
C GLU A 26 9.26 -4.84 -22.33
N ARG A 27 9.51 -3.57 -22.69
CA ARG A 27 10.61 -2.77 -22.12
C ARG A 27 10.50 -2.61 -20.61
N LEU A 28 9.32 -2.21 -20.12
CA LEU A 28 9.09 -1.99 -18.70
C LEU A 28 9.29 -3.27 -17.86
N PRO A 29 8.69 -4.43 -18.20
CA PRO A 29 8.97 -5.70 -17.53
C PRO A 29 10.45 -6.07 -17.51
N VAL A 30 11.16 -5.90 -18.62
CA VAL A 30 12.60 -6.21 -18.71
C VAL A 30 13.42 -5.34 -17.76
N VAL A 31 13.23 -4.01 -17.81
CA VAL A 31 13.95 -3.07 -16.93
C VAL A 31 13.67 -3.37 -15.46
N MET A 32 12.41 -3.59 -15.11
CA MET A 32 12.01 -3.86 -13.73
C MET A 32 12.54 -5.21 -13.22
N THR A 33 12.62 -6.23 -14.08
CA THR A 33 13.23 -7.53 -13.72
C THR A 33 14.72 -7.39 -13.46
N LEU A 34 15.43 -6.64 -14.30
CA LEU A 34 16.86 -6.37 -14.12
C LEU A 34 17.12 -5.58 -12.84
N TRP A 35 16.31 -4.55 -12.58
CA TRP A 35 16.38 -3.78 -11.34
C TRP A 35 16.14 -4.66 -10.11
N ARG A 36 15.12 -5.52 -10.15
CA ARG A 36 14.81 -6.43 -9.02
C ARG A 36 15.93 -7.43 -8.80
N SER A 37 16.51 -7.99 -9.87
CA SER A 37 17.65 -8.91 -9.80
C SER A 37 18.88 -8.25 -9.18
N TRP A 38 19.17 -7.02 -9.58
CA TRP A 38 20.23 -6.21 -8.99
C TRP A 38 19.97 -5.93 -7.51
N TYR A 39 18.74 -5.55 -7.16
CA TYR A 39 18.34 -5.29 -5.79
C TYR A 39 18.53 -6.53 -4.90
N VAL A 40 18.01 -7.68 -5.31
CA VAL A 40 18.14 -8.94 -4.57
C VAL A 40 19.62 -9.33 -4.41
N ARG A 41 20.42 -9.22 -5.48
CA ARG A 41 21.85 -9.46 -5.41
C ARG A 41 22.55 -8.56 -4.40
N ASN A 42 22.18 -7.29 -4.37
CA ASN A 42 22.74 -6.31 -3.43
C ASN A 42 22.40 -6.65 -1.98
N GLU A 43 21.16 -7.05 -1.70
CA GLU A 43 20.73 -7.53 -0.39
C GLU A 43 21.54 -8.76 0.06
N VAL A 44 21.72 -9.73 -0.83
CA VAL A 44 22.55 -10.93 -0.55
C VAL A 44 24.00 -10.55 -0.29
N TYR A 45 24.56 -9.61 -1.06
CA TYR A 45 25.92 -9.10 -0.83
C TYR A 45 26.09 -8.49 0.57
N HIS A 46 25.02 -7.88 1.12
CA HIS A 46 24.97 -7.33 2.48
C HIS A 46 24.52 -8.36 3.53
N ASN A 47 24.67 -9.66 3.26
CA ASN A 47 24.31 -10.77 4.16
C ASN A 47 22.82 -10.83 4.57
N LYS A 48 21.93 -10.30 3.73
CA LYS A 48 20.48 -10.45 3.93
C LYS A 48 19.95 -11.67 3.18
N PRO A 49 18.94 -12.36 3.70
CA PRO A 49 18.36 -13.53 3.02
C PRO A 49 17.71 -13.10 1.70
N ALA A 50 17.99 -13.87 0.63
CA ALA A 50 17.31 -13.66 -0.64
C ALA A 50 15.83 -13.99 -0.50
N PRO A 51 14.92 -13.11 -0.96
CA PRO A 51 13.49 -13.42 -1.01
C PRO A 51 13.27 -14.58 -2.01
N PRO A 52 12.26 -15.45 -1.76
CA PRO A 52 11.86 -16.47 -2.74
C PRO A 52 11.54 -15.84 -4.11
N VAL A 53 11.83 -16.58 -5.16
CA VAL A 53 11.60 -16.10 -6.55
C VAL A 53 10.14 -15.72 -6.79
N GLU A 54 9.22 -16.51 -6.24
CA GLU A 54 7.77 -16.29 -6.33
C GLU A 54 7.36 -14.93 -5.75
N VAL A 55 7.97 -14.53 -4.63
CA VAL A 55 7.73 -13.23 -3.99
C VAL A 55 8.20 -12.10 -4.92
N SER A 56 9.38 -12.24 -5.53
CA SER A 56 9.90 -11.27 -6.49
C SER A 56 9.04 -11.19 -7.76
N CYS A 57 8.54 -12.32 -8.27
CA CYS A 57 7.65 -12.34 -9.44
C CYS A 57 6.31 -11.64 -9.15
N ARG A 58 5.69 -11.92 -8.00
CA ARG A 58 4.43 -11.27 -7.60
C ARG A 58 4.61 -9.77 -7.41
N PHE A 59 5.68 -9.38 -6.73
CA PHE A 59 6.05 -7.97 -6.58
C PHE A 59 6.16 -7.28 -7.94
N LEU A 60 6.95 -7.84 -8.87
CA LEU A 60 7.13 -7.27 -10.21
C LEU A 60 5.81 -7.14 -10.97
N THR A 61 4.97 -8.17 -10.92
CA THR A 61 3.67 -8.15 -11.59
C THR A 61 2.79 -7.02 -11.05
N SER A 62 2.68 -6.89 -9.73
CA SER A 62 1.89 -5.83 -9.08
C SER A 62 2.46 -4.45 -9.42
N TYR A 63 3.76 -4.27 -9.30
CA TYR A 63 4.43 -2.99 -9.53
C TYR A 63 4.36 -2.54 -10.99
N ILE A 64 4.59 -3.45 -11.95
CA ILE A 64 4.47 -3.18 -13.38
C ILE A 64 3.03 -2.78 -13.74
N ASN A 65 2.03 -3.50 -13.22
CA ASN A 65 0.63 -3.14 -13.45
C ASN A 65 0.31 -1.73 -12.93
N THR A 66 0.85 -1.37 -11.76
CA THR A 66 0.72 -0.02 -11.20
C THR A 66 1.34 1.04 -12.12
N LEU A 67 2.57 0.82 -12.59
CA LEU A 67 3.25 1.75 -13.50
C LEU A 67 2.52 1.90 -14.85
N LEU A 68 2.03 0.80 -15.41
CA LEU A 68 1.27 0.83 -16.66
C LEU A 68 -0.03 1.62 -16.50
N HIS A 69 -0.70 1.49 -15.34
CA HIS A 69 -1.91 2.26 -15.05
C HIS A 69 -1.62 3.76 -14.92
N ILE A 70 -0.51 4.14 -14.27
CA ILE A 70 -0.06 5.54 -14.19
C ILE A 70 0.27 6.11 -15.57
N GLN A 71 0.93 5.34 -16.43
CA GLN A 71 1.25 5.77 -17.81
C GLN A 71 0.02 5.92 -18.71
N GLN A 72 -1.03 5.16 -18.48
CA GLN A 72 -2.28 5.26 -19.25
C GLN A 72 -3.07 6.54 -18.96
N HIS A 73 -2.76 7.27 -17.89
CA HIS A 73 -3.44 8.49 -17.48
C HIS A 73 -2.47 9.66 -17.21
N PRO A 74 -1.53 9.99 -18.13
CA PRO A 74 -0.52 11.01 -17.88
C PRO A 74 -1.09 12.47 -17.83
N GLY A 75 -2.35 12.67 -18.22
CA GLY A 75 -2.97 13.98 -18.29
C GLY A 75 -3.74 14.41 -17.03
N ASP A 76 -4.02 13.50 -16.09
CA ASP A 76 -4.88 13.82 -14.95
C ASP A 76 -4.16 14.54 -13.81
N ASP A 77 -2.84 14.47 -13.73
CA ASP A 77 -2.07 15.03 -12.62
C ASP A 77 -1.74 16.52 -12.73
N MET A 78 -1.80 17.10 -13.96
CA MET A 78 -1.35 18.49 -14.17
C MET A 78 -2.46 19.54 -14.25
N ILE A 79 -3.73 19.17 -14.44
CA ILE A 79 -4.78 20.16 -14.79
C ILE A 79 -5.87 20.33 -13.72
N LYS A 80 -6.01 19.44 -12.74
CA LYS A 80 -7.10 19.49 -11.74
C LYS A 80 -6.69 19.82 -10.31
N GLY A 81 -5.56 20.50 -10.11
CA GLY A 81 -5.11 20.98 -8.81
C GLY A 81 -5.92 22.13 -8.18
N LYS A 82 -7.07 22.50 -8.72
CA LYS A 82 -7.94 23.54 -8.15
C LYS A 82 -9.42 23.23 -8.36
N LYS A 83 -9.98 22.36 -7.55
CA LYS A 83 -11.38 22.44 -7.15
C LYS A 83 -11.52 22.03 -5.69
N VAL A 84 -11.64 23.05 -4.85
CA VAL A 84 -12.12 22.91 -3.48
C VAL A 84 -13.53 22.34 -3.55
N VAL A 85 -13.71 21.09 -3.14
CA VAL A 85 -15.04 20.53 -2.92
C VAL A 85 -15.43 20.91 -1.49
N ALA A 86 -16.33 21.86 -1.38
CA ALA A 86 -16.96 22.21 -0.12
C ALA A 86 -17.62 20.95 0.48
N TYR A 87 -17.31 20.68 1.74
CA TYR A 87 -17.96 19.65 2.53
C TYR A 87 -19.45 20.03 2.70
N GLY A 88 -20.33 19.33 2.00
CA GLY A 88 -21.77 19.46 2.16
C GLY A 88 -22.23 18.86 3.48
N ASP A 89 -22.91 19.67 4.26
CA ASP A 89 -23.61 19.32 5.49
C ASP A 89 -24.54 18.13 5.31
N TYR A 90 -24.25 17.02 5.97
CA TYR A 90 -25.23 15.98 6.23
C TYR A 90 -25.95 16.28 7.56
N ARG A 91 -27.01 17.11 7.49
CA ARG A 91 -28.03 17.14 8.54
C ARG A 91 -29.07 16.09 8.25
N GLY A 92 -28.94 14.94 8.86
CA GLY A 92 -29.97 13.92 8.98
C GLY A 92 -30.58 13.94 10.38
N ASN A 93 -31.81 14.40 10.45
CA ASN A 93 -32.65 14.50 11.65
C ASN A 93 -33.07 13.10 12.11
N SER A 94 -32.77 12.70 13.34
CA SER A 94 -33.60 11.74 14.09
C SER A 94 -33.34 11.91 15.59
N LYS A 95 -34.34 12.45 16.28
CA LYS A 95 -34.42 12.51 17.73
C LYS A 95 -34.65 11.10 18.28
N GLN A 96 -33.78 10.62 19.15
CA GLN A 96 -34.16 9.78 20.29
C GLN A 96 -33.18 10.03 21.44
N HIS A 97 -33.72 10.61 22.50
CA HIS A 97 -33.07 10.77 23.79
C HIS A 97 -32.86 9.40 24.44
N ILE A 98 -31.63 8.99 24.56
CA ILE A 98 -31.19 8.05 25.60
C ILE A 98 -30.00 8.70 26.29
N LEU A 99 -30.23 9.17 27.52
CA LEU A 99 -29.18 9.61 28.44
C LEU A 99 -28.33 8.37 28.82
N MET A 100 -27.33 8.07 28.07
CA MET A 100 -26.21 7.25 28.53
C MET A 100 -25.10 8.20 28.98
N HIS A 101 -24.63 8.05 30.18
CA HIS A 101 -23.39 8.62 30.67
C HIS A 101 -22.26 8.11 29.73
N VAL A 102 -21.97 8.89 28.73
CA VAL A 102 -20.80 8.66 27.85
C VAL A 102 -19.59 9.09 28.66
N CYS A 103 -18.90 8.11 29.22
CA CYS A 103 -17.53 8.26 29.65
C CYS A 103 -16.72 8.60 28.39
N THR A 104 -16.55 9.89 28.10
CA THR A 104 -15.74 10.38 26.98
C THR A 104 -14.28 10.12 27.29
N ARG A 105 -13.80 8.89 26.97
CA ARG A 105 -12.35 8.71 26.80
C ARG A 105 -11.94 9.61 25.65
N PRO A 106 -10.82 10.38 25.80
CA PRO A 106 -10.31 11.16 24.69
C PRO A 106 -10.10 10.23 23.48
N PRO A 107 -10.34 10.69 22.25
CA PRO A 107 -10.14 9.87 21.06
C PRO A 107 -8.72 9.30 21.07
N GLU A 108 -8.60 7.99 20.95
CA GLU A 108 -7.27 7.37 20.87
C GLU A 108 -6.57 7.87 19.62
N ARG A 109 -5.36 8.40 19.82
CA ARG A 109 -4.55 8.98 18.74
C ARG A 109 -3.63 7.93 18.16
N TRP A 110 -3.20 8.17 16.94
CA TRP A 110 -2.11 7.40 16.35
C TRP A 110 -0.81 7.69 17.11
N LEU A 111 -0.13 6.64 17.53
CA LEU A 111 1.12 6.74 18.28
C LEU A 111 2.30 6.46 17.37
N LYS A 112 3.34 7.26 17.46
CA LYS A 112 4.62 7.05 16.76
C LYS A 112 5.22 5.69 17.13
N PRO A 113 5.87 4.98 16.20
CA PRO A 113 6.59 3.75 16.52
C PRO A 113 7.85 4.04 17.36
N SER A 114 8.31 3.01 18.09
CA SER A 114 9.58 3.06 18.81
C SER A 114 10.77 3.15 17.83
N PRO A 115 11.93 3.64 18.27
CA PRO A 115 13.15 3.63 17.46
C PRO A 115 13.45 2.25 16.85
N GLY A 116 13.87 2.22 15.59
CA GLY A 116 14.12 0.99 14.83
C GLY A 116 12.86 0.33 14.26
N TRP A 117 11.71 1.00 14.34
CA TRP A 117 10.45 0.52 13.78
C TRP A 117 9.83 1.55 12.84
N VAL A 118 9.16 1.06 11.82
CA VAL A 118 8.24 1.85 10.99
C VAL A 118 6.82 1.32 11.15
N LYS A 119 5.85 2.20 11.01
CA LYS A 119 4.43 1.85 10.99
C LYS A 119 3.86 1.95 9.58
N LEU A 120 3.21 0.89 9.18
CA LEU A 120 2.39 0.80 8.00
C LEU A 120 0.92 0.84 8.42
N ASN A 121 0.20 1.87 7.99
CA ASN A 121 -1.25 1.94 8.09
C ASN A 121 -1.87 1.63 6.72
N VAL A 122 -2.87 0.78 6.71
CA VAL A 122 -3.60 0.36 5.52
C VAL A 122 -5.10 0.45 5.71
N ASP A 123 -5.82 0.71 4.63
CA ASP A 123 -7.28 0.67 4.58
C ASP A 123 -7.76 0.31 3.18
N GLY A 124 -8.80 -0.52 3.10
CA GLY A 124 -9.46 -0.93 1.87
C GLY A 124 -10.86 -0.31 1.76
N SER A 125 -11.07 0.57 0.80
CA SER A 125 -12.40 1.11 0.51
C SER A 125 -13.09 0.26 -0.55
N TRP A 126 -14.29 -0.25 -0.29
CA TRP A 126 -15.07 -1.07 -1.22
C TRP A 126 -16.48 -0.52 -1.37
N LYS A 127 -17.02 -0.63 -2.59
CA LYS A 127 -18.38 -0.24 -2.92
C LYS A 127 -19.14 -1.44 -3.48
N GLU A 128 -20.24 -1.81 -2.82
CA GLU A 128 -21.00 -3.01 -3.12
C GLU A 128 -21.69 -2.95 -4.50
N GLU A 129 -22.19 -1.78 -4.89
CA GLU A 129 -23.01 -1.62 -6.08
C GLU A 129 -22.26 -1.93 -7.39
N ASP A 130 -20.97 -1.60 -7.44
CA ASP A 130 -20.16 -1.78 -8.66
C ASP A 130 -18.91 -2.65 -8.42
N GLY A 131 -18.66 -3.07 -7.19
CA GLY A 131 -17.50 -3.87 -6.79
C GLY A 131 -16.17 -3.13 -6.84
N THR A 132 -16.19 -1.81 -7.09
CA THR A 132 -14.96 -1.00 -7.15
C THR A 132 -14.33 -0.84 -5.78
N CYS A 133 -13.00 -0.79 -5.75
CA CYS A 133 -12.22 -0.68 -4.52
C CYS A 133 -11.17 0.41 -4.63
N GLY A 134 -10.72 0.87 -3.48
CA GLY A 134 -9.53 1.69 -3.36
C GLY A 134 -8.64 1.14 -2.25
N ALA A 135 -7.34 1.11 -2.49
CA ALA A 135 -6.33 0.81 -1.49
C ALA A 135 -5.68 2.11 -1.02
N GLY A 136 -5.52 2.26 0.28
CA GLY A 136 -4.84 3.40 0.90
C GLY A 136 -3.72 2.91 1.81
N VAL A 137 -2.50 3.37 1.56
CA VAL A 137 -1.28 2.95 2.26
C VAL A 137 -0.51 4.17 2.71
N ILE A 138 -0.03 4.15 3.96
CA ILE A 138 0.91 5.14 4.47
C ILE A 138 1.93 4.47 5.38
N VAL A 139 3.21 4.76 5.15
CA VAL A 139 4.34 4.29 5.97
C VAL A 139 4.99 5.48 6.63
N ARG A 140 5.13 5.42 7.97
CA ARG A 140 5.70 6.49 8.80
C ARG A 140 6.82 5.97 9.69
N ASP A 141 7.85 6.78 9.87
CA ASP A 141 8.99 6.49 10.74
C ASP A 141 8.71 6.83 12.22
N GLN A 142 9.74 6.64 13.06
CA GLN A 142 9.71 6.94 14.50
C GLN A 142 9.46 8.42 14.82
N GLY A 143 9.73 9.33 13.88
CA GLY A 143 9.41 10.76 14.00
C GLY A 143 7.96 11.08 13.63
N GLY A 144 7.24 10.12 13.01
CA GLY A 144 5.94 10.33 12.39
C GLY A 144 6.05 10.90 10.97
N THR A 145 7.27 10.98 10.43
CA THR A 145 7.52 11.45 9.06
C THR A 145 7.05 10.39 8.06
N VAL A 146 6.37 10.82 7.03
CA VAL A 146 5.92 9.92 5.96
C VAL A 146 7.12 9.50 5.12
N ILE A 147 7.39 8.19 5.05
CA ILE A 147 8.37 7.60 4.15
C ILE A 147 7.75 7.39 2.77
N TYR A 148 6.50 6.94 2.77
CA TYR A 148 5.77 6.54 1.58
C TYR A 148 4.27 6.61 1.82
N SER A 149 3.53 7.04 0.80
CA SER A 149 2.08 6.92 0.78
C SER A 149 1.59 6.57 -0.62
N SER A 150 0.47 5.89 -0.71
CA SER A 150 -0.17 5.60 -1.98
C SER A 150 -1.68 5.53 -1.88
N CYS A 151 -2.33 5.84 -2.99
CA CYS A 151 -3.70 5.44 -3.24
C CYS A 151 -3.77 4.65 -4.55
N ARG A 152 -4.59 3.59 -4.57
CA ARG A 152 -4.75 2.76 -5.77
C ARG A 152 -6.22 2.47 -6.03
N PHE A 153 -6.62 2.59 -7.29
CA PHE A 153 -7.89 2.08 -7.77
C PHE A 153 -7.77 0.59 -8.10
N ILE A 154 -8.71 -0.20 -7.60
CA ILE A 154 -8.85 -1.62 -7.93
C ILE A 154 -10.22 -1.78 -8.59
N SER A 155 -10.23 -2.22 -9.84
CA SER A 155 -11.44 -2.26 -10.67
C SER A 155 -12.53 -3.19 -10.12
N ARG A 156 -12.14 -4.24 -9.36
CA ARG A 156 -13.09 -5.20 -8.81
C ARG A 156 -12.52 -5.96 -7.61
N CYS A 157 -13.29 -5.96 -6.51
CA CYS A 157 -13.15 -6.87 -5.38
C CYS A 157 -14.53 -7.51 -5.11
N ALA A 158 -14.53 -8.74 -4.63
CA ALA A 158 -15.76 -9.45 -4.31
C ALA A 158 -16.35 -9.03 -2.94
N SER A 159 -15.56 -8.36 -2.09
CA SER A 159 -15.99 -7.93 -0.76
C SER A 159 -15.06 -6.86 -0.17
N ALA A 160 -15.54 -6.18 0.88
CA ALA A 160 -14.71 -5.27 1.67
C ALA A 160 -13.47 -5.98 2.25
N LEU A 161 -13.60 -7.20 2.73
CA LEU A 161 -12.48 -7.98 3.25
C LEU A 161 -11.42 -8.25 2.17
N GLU A 162 -11.82 -8.54 0.94
CA GLU A 162 -10.88 -8.72 -0.16
C GLU A 162 -10.12 -7.42 -0.47
N ALA A 163 -10.78 -6.27 -0.42
CA ALA A 163 -10.14 -4.97 -0.58
C ALA A 163 -9.10 -4.72 0.53
N GLU A 164 -9.42 -5.02 1.80
CA GLU A 164 -8.50 -4.93 2.94
C GLU A 164 -7.29 -5.85 2.76
N MET A 165 -7.52 -7.11 2.40
CA MET A 165 -6.45 -8.08 2.21
C MET A 165 -5.53 -7.71 1.03
N ALA A 166 -6.08 -7.21 -0.07
CA ALA A 166 -5.31 -6.73 -1.22
C ALA A 166 -4.45 -5.51 -0.83
N THR A 167 -5.00 -4.61 -0.01
CA THR A 167 -4.27 -3.43 0.48
C THR A 167 -3.16 -3.82 1.46
N LEU A 168 -3.40 -4.79 2.36
CA LEU A 168 -2.38 -5.34 3.24
C LEU A 168 -1.22 -5.95 2.46
N LEU A 169 -1.52 -6.77 1.46
CA LEU A 169 -0.51 -7.41 0.62
C LEU A 169 0.38 -6.37 -0.09
N GLU A 170 -0.24 -5.36 -0.69
CA GLU A 170 0.46 -4.28 -1.37
C GLU A 170 1.27 -3.42 -0.39
N GLY A 171 0.65 -2.98 0.70
CA GLY A 171 1.27 -2.11 1.70
C GLY A 171 2.48 -2.76 2.36
N ILE A 172 2.40 -4.04 2.74
CA ILE A 172 3.51 -4.79 3.31
C ILE A 172 4.65 -4.93 2.29
N SER A 173 4.34 -5.26 1.04
CA SER A 173 5.35 -5.36 -0.03
C SER A 173 6.13 -4.05 -0.17
N LEU A 174 5.41 -2.92 -0.22
CA LEU A 174 6.00 -1.60 -0.37
C LEU A 174 6.78 -1.16 0.87
N ALA A 175 6.28 -1.45 2.09
CA ALA A 175 6.99 -1.13 3.32
C ALA A 175 8.30 -1.89 3.44
N LEU A 176 8.32 -3.18 3.06
CA LEU A 176 9.52 -4.00 3.05
C LEU A 176 10.55 -3.53 2.01
N GLU A 177 10.09 -2.94 0.92
CA GLU A 177 10.97 -2.40 -0.11
C GLU A 177 11.56 -1.05 0.27
N ARG A 178 10.76 -0.18 0.89
CA ARG A 178 11.11 1.22 1.13
C ARG A 178 11.79 1.48 2.47
N SER A 179 11.76 0.54 3.39
CA SER A 179 12.41 0.63 4.69
C SER A 179 13.10 -0.67 5.04
N GLN A 180 14.17 -0.59 5.81
CA GLN A 180 14.88 -1.74 6.38
C GLN A 180 14.53 -1.97 7.85
N GLU A 181 13.79 -1.04 8.44
CA GLU A 181 13.39 -1.08 9.83
C GLU A 181 12.34 -2.18 10.10
N LYS A 182 12.19 -2.59 11.36
CA LYS A 182 11.14 -3.52 11.80
C LYS A 182 9.76 -2.94 11.50
N LEU A 183 8.80 -3.80 11.21
CA LEU A 183 7.50 -3.38 10.67
C LEU A 183 6.37 -3.56 11.69
N ILE A 184 5.61 -2.49 11.97
CA ILE A 184 4.32 -2.57 12.63
C ILE A 184 3.24 -2.36 11.57
N VAL A 185 2.41 -3.37 11.34
CA VAL A 185 1.27 -3.30 10.41
C VAL A 185 0.03 -2.97 11.21
N GLU A 186 -0.59 -1.83 10.92
CA GLU A 186 -1.82 -1.34 11.55
C GLU A 186 -2.98 -1.40 10.57
N THR A 187 -4.08 -2.03 10.98
CA THR A 187 -5.36 -2.08 10.25
C THR A 187 -6.51 -1.93 11.23
N ASP A 188 -7.64 -1.37 10.82
CA ASP A 188 -8.88 -1.34 11.58
C ASP A 188 -9.84 -2.51 11.23
N CYS A 189 -9.42 -3.40 10.32
CA CYS A 189 -10.14 -4.61 9.97
C CYS A 189 -9.77 -5.79 10.88
N SER A 190 -10.59 -6.04 11.92
CA SER A 190 -10.35 -7.14 12.86
C SER A 190 -10.31 -8.52 12.19
N THR A 191 -11.16 -8.73 11.19
CA THR A 191 -11.18 -9.99 10.43
C THR A 191 -9.86 -10.23 9.70
N ALA A 192 -9.33 -9.21 9.01
CA ALA A 192 -8.05 -9.30 8.32
C ALA A 192 -6.89 -9.53 9.31
N ALA A 193 -6.85 -8.77 10.42
CA ALA A 193 -5.83 -8.93 11.45
C ALA A 193 -5.82 -10.35 12.04
N ASN A 194 -6.99 -10.90 12.38
CA ASN A 194 -7.13 -12.26 12.90
C ASN A 194 -6.69 -13.31 11.88
N MET A 195 -7.15 -13.19 10.61
CA MET A 195 -6.77 -14.12 9.55
C MET A 195 -5.26 -14.19 9.31
N ILE A 196 -4.55 -13.08 9.48
CA ILE A 196 -3.08 -13.04 9.31
C ILE A 196 -2.38 -13.59 10.54
N SER A 197 -2.88 -13.30 11.76
CA SER A 197 -2.25 -13.68 13.03
C SER A 197 -2.49 -15.14 13.40
N GLU A 198 -3.63 -15.73 13.02
CA GLU A 198 -3.97 -17.11 13.37
C GLU A 198 -3.13 -18.10 12.56
N MET A 199 -2.52 -19.08 13.25
CA MET A 199 -1.73 -20.17 12.64
C MET A 199 -2.59 -21.26 11.98
N VAL A 200 -3.92 -21.10 11.96
CA VAL A 200 -4.85 -22.08 11.40
C VAL A 200 -4.84 -22.04 9.87
N THR A 201 -4.91 -23.22 9.26
CA THR A 201 -5.03 -23.36 7.80
C THR A 201 -6.35 -22.75 7.33
N ASN A 202 -6.28 -21.61 6.67
CA ASN A 202 -7.45 -20.95 6.12
C ASN A 202 -7.85 -21.62 4.80
N ARG A 203 -9.11 -22.08 4.70
CA ARG A 203 -9.68 -22.67 3.47
C ARG A 203 -10.62 -21.73 2.72
N SER A 204 -10.66 -20.46 3.10
CA SER A 204 -11.48 -19.45 2.43
C SER A 204 -10.90 -19.03 1.06
N ARG A 205 -11.71 -18.31 0.28
CA ARG A 205 -11.22 -17.67 -0.97
C ARG A 205 -10.00 -16.78 -0.77
N GLY A 206 -9.84 -16.20 0.43
CA GLY A 206 -8.68 -15.38 0.81
C GLY A 206 -7.44 -16.16 1.23
N ALA A 207 -7.47 -17.49 1.29
CA ALA A 207 -6.37 -18.31 1.83
C ALA A 207 -5.03 -18.07 1.11
N ALA A 208 -5.05 -17.90 -0.20
CA ALA A 208 -3.85 -17.61 -0.98
C ALA A 208 -3.24 -16.25 -0.57
N MET A 209 -4.08 -15.20 -0.46
CA MET A 209 -3.63 -13.87 -0.03
C MET A 209 -3.08 -13.89 1.40
N VAL A 210 -3.72 -14.61 2.32
CA VAL A 210 -3.20 -14.80 3.69
C VAL A 210 -1.82 -15.46 3.67
N GLY A 211 -1.65 -16.51 2.84
CA GLY A 211 -0.37 -17.17 2.66
C GLY A 211 0.72 -16.22 2.16
N ASP A 212 0.39 -15.42 1.15
CA ASP A 212 1.30 -14.45 0.56
C ASP A 212 1.72 -13.36 1.57
N ILE A 213 0.75 -12.82 2.32
CA ILE A 213 0.99 -11.83 3.37
C ILE A 213 1.91 -12.41 4.45
N ARG A 214 1.66 -13.63 4.92
CA ARG A 214 2.50 -14.29 5.91
C ARG A 214 3.92 -14.53 5.43
N GLN A 215 4.09 -14.91 4.15
CA GLN A 215 5.41 -15.06 3.55
C GLN A 215 6.18 -13.73 3.51
N LEU A 216 5.51 -12.63 3.17
CA LEU A 216 6.13 -11.30 3.21
C LEU A 216 6.51 -10.89 4.62
N LEU A 217 5.63 -11.10 5.58
CA LEU A 217 5.89 -10.78 6.98
C LEU A 217 7.03 -11.60 7.58
N ALA A 218 7.23 -12.85 7.15
CA ALA A 218 8.34 -13.70 7.59
C ALA A 218 9.73 -13.17 7.18
N ILE A 219 9.81 -12.23 6.22
CA ILE A 219 11.08 -11.63 5.77
C ILE A 219 11.72 -10.78 6.86
N ARG A 220 10.92 -10.21 7.77
CA ARG A 220 11.39 -9.24 8.77
C ARG A 220 10.64 -9.36 10.09
N GLU A 221 11.29 -8.92 11.17
CA GLU A 221 10.60 -8.79 12.46
C GLU A 221 9.42 -7.82 12.31
N HIS A 222 8.24 -8.29 12.72
CA HIS A 222 7.00 -7.56 12.53
C HIS A 222 6.05 -7.72 13.71
N LYS A 223 5.09 -6.79 13.78
CA LYS A 223 3.92 -6.84 14.67
C LYS A 223 2.68 -6.50 13.87
N ILE A 224 1.56 -7.16 14.15
CA ILE A 224 0.25 -6.80 13.62
C ILE A 224 -0.52 -6.16 14.76
N SER A 225 -1.09 -4.99 14.50
CA SER A 225 -1.82 -4.19 15.49
C SER A 225 -3.18 -3.83 14.92
N LEU A 226 -4.23 -4.24 15.65
CA LEU A 226 -5.58 -3.77 15.39
C LEU A 226 -5.73 -2.37 16.01
N ILE A 227 -6.08 -1.39 15.21
CA ILE A 227 -6.29 -0.01 15.63
C ILE A 227 -7.75 0.40 15.43
N ARG A 228 -8.15 1.52 16.03
CA ARG A 228 -9.47 2.09 15.79
C ARG A 228 -9.46 2.94 14.52
N ARG A 229 -10.63 3.09 13.91
CA ARG A 229 -10.80 3.89 12.70
C ARG A 229 -10.33 5.35 12.85
N GLU A 230 -10.48 5.91 14.07
CA GLU A 230 -10.01 7.25 14.41
C GLU A 230 -8.49 7.40 14.30
N GLN A 231 -7.75 6.29 14.44
CA GLN A 231 -6.29 6.23 14.32
C GLN A 231 -5.82 5.87 12.88
N ASN A 232 -6.77 5.60 11.96
CA ASN A 232 -6.51 5.15 10.59
C ASN A 232 -7.08 6.11 9.52
N LYS A 233 -7.34 7.37 9.88
CA LYS A 233 -8.02 8.34 9.01
C LYS A 233 -7.26 8.65 7.74
N ALA A 234 -5.92 8.76 7.83
CA ALA A 234 -5.07 9.08 6.69
C ALA A 234 -5.12 7.98 5.62
N SER A 235 -4.93 6.70 6.00
CA SER A 235 -5.04 5.57 5.05
C SER A 235 -6.46 5.41 4.53
N HIS A 236 -7.48 5.63 5.38
CA HIS A 236 -8.88 5.61 4.96
C HIS A 236 -9.18 6.66 3.88
N ALA A 237 -8.70 7.88 4.06
CA ALA A 237 -8.88 8.95 3.07
C ALA A 237 -8.12 8.65 1.76
N LEU A 238 -6.93 8.05 1.82
CA LEU A 238 -6.20 7.57 0.65
C LEU A 238 -6.97 6.46 -0.10
N ALA A 239 -7.54 5.49 0.63
CA ALA A 239 -8.37 4.44 0.03
C ALA A 239 -9.61 5.01 -0.67
N GLN A 240 -10.32 5.94 -0.02
CA GLN A 240 -11.44 6.64 -0.63
C GLN A 240 -11.04 7.45 -1.86
N MET A 241 -9.89 8.13 -1.81
CA MET A 241 -9.34 8.89 -2.94
C MET A 241 -9.08 7.97 -4.14
N GLY A 242 -8.41 6.83 -3.93
CA GLY A 242 -8.13 5.84 -4.96
C GLY A 242 -9.41 5.30 -5.61
N ARG A 243 -10.45 5.02 -4.82
CA ARG A 243 -11.73 4.51 -5.31
C ARG A 243 -12.57 5.56 -6.02
N SER A 244 -12.75 6.74 -5.42
CA SER A 244 -13.65 7.78 -5.94
C SER A 244 -13.11 8.50 -7.18
N ARG A 245 -11.81 8.56 -7.30
CA ARG A 245 -11.10 9.08 -8.47
C ARG A 245 -10.28 7.94 -9.04
N PRO A 246 -10.79 7.14 -10.00
CA PRO A 246 -10.09 5.93 -10.48
C PRO A 246 -8.65 6.24 -10.88
N ARG A 247 -7.74 6.23 -9.93
CA ARG A 247 -6.33 6.55 -10.12
C ARG A 247 -5.45 5.72 -9.19
N THR A 248 -4.23 5.51 -9.64
CA THR A 248 -3.13 5.03 -8.81
C THR A 248 -2.10 6.13 -8.71
N ALA A 249 -1.76 6.52 -7.50
CA ALA A 249 -0.74 7.54 -7.25
C ALA A 249 0.10 7.17 -6.03
N VAL A 250 1.35 7.61 -6.08
CA VAL A 250 2.38 7.32 -5.08
C VAL A 250 3.07 8.62 -4.72
N TRP A 251 3.33 8.82 -3.44
CA TRP A 251 4.10 9.95 -2.92
C TRP A 251 5.26 9.42 -2.07
N LEU A 252 6.46 9.90 -2.37
CA LEU A 252 7.67 9.58 -1.62
C LEU A 252 7.99 10.72 -0.67
N GLY A 253 8.14 10.40 0.62
CA GLY A 253 8.43 11.38 1.67
C GLY A 253 7.28 12.37 1.96
N SER A 254 6.08 12.14 1.42
CA SER A 254 4.95 13.06 1.52
C SER A 254 3.61 12.34 1.40
N VAL A 255 2.54 13.10 1.53
CA VAL A 255 1.15 12.72 1.24
C VAL A 255 0.50 13.83 0.39
N PRO A 256 -0.64 13.57 -0.25
CA PRO A 256 -1.45 14.64 -0.83
C PRO A 256 -1.79 15.73 0.20
N GLU A 257 -1.90 16.97 -0.23
CA GLU A 257 -2.21 18.11 0.65
C GLU A 257 -3.48 17.89 1.49
N GLU A 258 -4.50 17.30 0.89
CA GLU A 258 -5.78 16.95 1.56
C GLU A 258 -5.57 15.93 2.71
N ILE A 259 -4.55 15.08 2.63
CA ILE A 259 -4.22 14.04 3.61
C ILE A 259 -3.24 14.55 4.68
N ASP A 260 -2.40 15.53 4.35
CA ASP A 260 -1.40 16.09 5.26
C ASP A 260 -2.06 16.65 6.54
N VAL A 261 -3.20 17.32 6.40
CA VAL A 261 -3.99 17.80 7.53
C VAL A 261 -4.40 16.66 8.46
N LEU A 262 -4.85 15.52 7.89
CA LEU A 262 -5.24 14.34 8.68
C LEU A 262 -4.02 13.73 9.39
N CYS A 263 -2.89 13.61 8.71
CA CYS A 263 -1.65 13.12 9.32
C CYS A 263 -1.20 13.98 10.50
N ARG A 264 -1.27 15.29 10.36
CA ARG A 264 -0.95 16.23 11.45
C ARG A 264 -1.92 16.10 12.61
N GLN A 265 -3.23 16.00 12.34
CA GLN A 265 -4.26 15.79 13.38
C GLN A 265 -4.09 14.47 14.13
N GLU A 266 -3.69 13.39 13.43
CA GLU A 266 -3.39 12.10 14.04
C GLU A 266 -2.16 12.17 14.94
N CYS A 267 -1.15 12.96 14.57
CA CYS A 267 0.14 13.06 15.26
C CYS A 267 0.23 14.19 16.29
N SER A 268 -0.72 15.15 16.30
CA SER A 268 -0.64 16.33 17.16
C SER A 268 -0.73 15.95 18.64
N ASP A 269 0.31 16.27 19.39
CA ASP A 269 0.22 16.37 20.84
C ASP A 269 -0.70 17.55 21.17
N SER A 270 -1.67 17.34 22.05
CA SER A 270 -2.47 18.46 22.57
C SER A 270 -1.54 19.36 23.37
N ILE A 271 -1.47 20.63 22.97
CA ILE A 271 -0.96 21.69 23.81
C ILE A 271 -1.90 21.87 25.01
#